data_2417c74a92a7f07e93b638ccde3eacb2
#
_entry.id   2417c74a92a7f07e93b638ccde3eacb2
#
_cell.length_a   1.000
_cell.length_b   1.000
_cell.length_c   1.000
_cell.angle_alpha   90.00
_cell.angle_beta   90.00
_cell.angle_gamma   90.00
#
_symmetry.space_group_name_H-M   'P 1'
#
loop_
_entity.id
_entity.type
_entity.pdbx_description
1 polymer ?
#
loop_
_entity_poly.entity_id
_entity_poly.type
_entity_poly.pdbx_seq_one_letter_code
_entity_poly.pdbx_strand_id
1 'polypeptide(L)'
;MSELPFYLGAFVVVLGVLIVVHEFGHYLAARYCGVRVLRFSVGFGRTLWQRRLGRDGTEWAVGVFPLGGYVKMLDEREGEVAPEELERAFNRQSVGKRSLIVAAGPAANFVLAIVLYWAVFMLGSEELRPILGTPPAASPAAIAGVVNGEQVRTVDGEQVATWNDLRWMLLHKAATQESAELEVINEQREIALRRLPLAAAGEQGWEGDALERLGIRFFRPDMPPVVGKVMAGSPGELAGIRQGDEIVAIDGVVVRTWHEFVLLVRESAARSVQVELLRGGRLVAVNVVPEAVSERGKEIGRIGVAVAESRDSGREVRTFVRYGFFEAGAKAVVETWDKSVFSLVMLGKMLTGEVSWRNLSGPVTIADYAGQSARLGIDYYLKFMALVSISLGVLNLLPIPVLDGGHLMYYVIEVVRRRPLSERAMEISQQVGLSILFVLMAFAFFNDMNRLFSG
;
A
#
# COMPACT_ATOMS: atom_id res chain seq x y z
N MET A 1 22.88 -3.42 10.30
CA MET A 1 23.35 -2.08 9.84
C MET A 1 23.65 -1.99 8.35
N SER A 2 23.84 -3.10 7.64
CA SER A 2 24.11 -3.10 6.17
C SER A 2 22.89 -2.79 5.27
N GLU A 3 21.70 -2.74 5.81
CA GLU A 3 20.45 -2.61 5.06
C GLU A 3 19.93 -1.18 4.95
N LEU A 4 20.23 -0.34 5.94
CA LEU A 4 19.75 1.05 6.01
C LEU A 4 20.12 1.88 4.75
N PRO A 5 21.34 1.80 4.20
CA PRO A 5 21.69 2.54 2.97
C PRO A 5 20.85 2.10 1.76
N PHE A 6 20.51 0.81 1.65
CA PHE A 6 19.67 0.31 0.57
C PHE A 6 18.23 0.85 0.68
N TYR A 7 17.64 0.81 1.88
CA TYR A 7 16.29 1.34 2.15
C TYR A 7 16.22 2.86 1.89
N LEU A 8 17.22 3.60 2.37
CA LEU A 8 17.32 5.03 2.09
C LEU A 8 17.50 5.31 0.60
N GLY A 9 18.32 4.52 -0.10
CA GLY A 9 18.50 4.63 -1.54
C GLY A 9 17.19 4.42 -2.30
N ALA A 10 16.46 3.35 -1.98
CA ALA A 10 15.14 3.07 -2.56
C ALA A 10 14.13 4.21 -2.28
N PHE A 11 14.09 4.71 -1.06
CA PHE A 11 13.24 5.83 -0.68
C PHE A 11 13.56 7.12 -1.46
N VAL A 12 14.84 7.48 -1.56
CA VAL A 12 15.28 8.67 -2.32
C VAL A 12 14.92 8.57 -3.79
N VAL A 13 15.04 7.37 -4.39
CA VAL A 13 14.62 7.15 -5.79
C VAL A 13 13.12 7.34 -5.94
N VAL A 14 12.29 6.75 -5.06
CA VAL A 14 10.83 6.94 -5.10
C VAL A 14 10.49 8.42 -5.00
N LEU A 15 10.92 9.10 -3.93
CA LEU A 15 10.59 10.51 -3.74
C LEU A 15 11.15 11.39 -4.86
N GLY A 16 12.38 11.14 -5.30
CA GLY A 16 13.01 11.91 -6.37
C GLY A 16 12.21 11.83 -7.66
N VAL A 17 11.80 10.63 -8.10
CA VAL A 17 10.96 10.46 -9.29
C VAL A 17 9.62 11.17 -9.14
N LEU A 18 8.93 10.97 -8.00
CA LEU A 18 7.61 11.56 -7.76
C LEU A 18 7.65 13.08 -7.77
N ILE A 19 8.64 13.67 -7.10
CA ILE A 19 8.82 15.13 -7.03
C ILE A 19 9.15 15.71 -8.40
N VAL A 20 10.11 15.09 -9.10
CA VAL A 20 10.49 15.55 -10.45
C VAL A 20 9.29 15.55 -11.39
N VAL A 21 8.49 14.49 -11.39
CA VAL A 21 7.32 14.37 -12.28
C VAL A 21 6.24 15.38 -11.87
N HIS A 22 5.99 15.57 -10.59
CA HIS A 22 5.06 16.56 -10.07
C HIS A 22 5.43 17.99 -10.51
N GLU A 23 6.65 18.41 -10.22
CA GLU A 23 7.14 19.73 -10.59
C GLU A 23 7.19 19.92 -12.11
N PHE A 24 7.53 18.83 -12.84
CA PHE A 24 7.54 18.86 -14.29
C PHE A 24 6.14 19.05 -14.89
N GLY A 25 5.09 18.56 -14.21
CA GLY A 25 3.71 18.87 -14.56
C GLY A 25 3.42 20.36 -14.55
N HIS A 26 3.77 21.05 -13.44
CA HIS A 26 3.64 22.50 -13.35
C HIS A 26 4.45 23.24 -14.41
N TYR A 27 5.70 22.82 -14.61
CA TYR A 27 6.58 23.40 -15.62
C TYR A 27 6.00 23.32 -17.02
N LEU A 28 5.53 22.15 -17.44
CA LEU A 28 4.94 21.95 -18.77
C LEU A 28 3.68 22.80 -18.96
N ALA A 29 2.79 22.82 -17.98
CA ALA A 29 1.57 23.61 -18.05
C ALA A 29 1.85 25.12 -18.03
N ALA A 30 2.79 25.59 -17.24
CA ALA A 30 3.22 26.99 -17.24
C ALA A 30 3.74 27.41 -18.62
N ARG A 31 4.59 26.58 -19.23
CA ARG A 31 5.12 26.80 -20.57
C ARG A 31 4.01 26.80 -21.63
N TYR A 32 3.08 25.84 -21.56
CA TYR A 32 1.93 25.76 -22.45
C TYR A 32 1.03 27.00 -22.35
N CYS A 33 0.82 27.53 -21.16
CA CYS A 33 0.04 28.73 -20.89
C CYS A 33 0.77 30.05 -21.25
N GLY A 34 2.03 29.99 -21.67
CA GLY A 34 2.85 31.17 -22.02
C GLY A 34 3.50 31.85 -20.82
N VAL A 35 3.46 31.24 -19.61
CA VAL A 35 4.11 31.78 -18.43
C VAL A 35 5.61 31.53 -18.49
N ARG A 36 6.41 32.55 -18.12
CA ARG A 36 7.85 32.40 -18.02
C ARG A 36 8.24 31.68 -16.76
N VAL A 37 8.97 30.56 -16.88
CA VAL A 37 9.54 29.83 -15.76
C VAL A 37 10.97 30.28 -15.55
N LEU A 38 11.25 30.83 -14.38
CA LEU A 38 12.56 31.33 -14.00
C LEU A 38 13.47 30.20 -13.51
N ARG A 39 12.94 29.31 -12.67
CA ARG A 39 13.71 28.21 -12.09
C ARG A 39 12.86 26.97 -11.91
N PHE A 40 13.46 25.82 -12.23
CA PHE A 40 12.97 24.49 -11.95
C PHE A 40 13.97 23.82 -11.01
N SER A 41 13.58 23.53 -9.77
CA SER A 41 14.48 22.97 -8.77
C SER A 41 13.96 21.67 -8.23
N VAL A 42 14.84 20.65 -8.21
CA VAL A 42 14.62 19.40 -7.51
C VAL A 42 15.43 19.43 -6.23
N GLY A 43 14.76 19.38 -5.08
CA GLY A 43 15.39 19.56 -3.78
C GLY A 43 15.47 21.02 -3.34
N PHE A 44 15.70 21.16 -2.03
CA PHE A 44 15.84 22.45 -1.34
C PHE A 44 17.28 22.66 -0.85
N GLY A 45 17.56 23.89 -0.40
CA GLY A 45 18.81 24.26 0.23
C GLY A 45 19.89 24.67 -0.78
N ARG A 46 21.17 24.41 -0.43
CA ARG A 46 22.30 24.79 -1.26
C ARG A 46 22.24 24.06 -2.61
N THR A 47 22.40 24.81 -3.71
CA THR A 47 22.41 24.25 -5.06
C THR A 47 23.70 23.44 -5.26
N LEU A 48 23.56 22.17 -5.60
CA LEU A 48 24.66 21.27 -5.98
C LEU A 48 25.03 21.40 -7.45
N TRP A 49 24.01 21.56 -8.28
CA TRP A 49 24.16 21.69 -9.73
C TRP A 49 23.12 22.64 -10.26
N GLN A 50 23.51 23.49 -11.22
CA GLN A 50 22.60 24.37 -11.93
C GLN A 50 23.04 24.59 -13.36
N ARG A 51 22.06 24.71 -14.25
CA ARG A 51 22.28 25.04 -15.67
C ARG A 51 21.07 25.75 -16.23
N ARG A 52 21.32 26.81 -17.04
CA ARG A 52 20.25 27.49 -17.77
C ARG A 52 19.99 26.77 -19.08
N LEU A 53 18.74 26.38 -19.35
CA LEU A 53 18.31 25.63 -20.53
C LEU A 53 17.03 26.21 -21.11
N GLY A 54 16.86 25.99 -22.42
CA GLY A 54 15.66 26.39 -23.16
C GLY A 54 15.69 27.87 -23.59
N ARG A 55 14.69 28.26 -24.40
CA ARG A 55 14.59 29.61 -25.02
C ARG A 55 14.38 30.71 -23.95
N ASP A 56 13.72 30.40 -22.86
CA ASP A 56 13.45 31.38 -21.79
C ASP A 56 14.57 31.43 -20.72
N GLY A 57 15.65 30.66 -20.89
CA GLY A 57 16.76 30.64 -19.97
C GLY A 57 16.40 30.10 -18.58
N THR A 58 15.41 29.20 -18.50
CA THR A 58 15.01 28.58 -17.23
C THR A 58 16.20 27.94 -16.55
N GLU A 59 16.43 28.27 -15.29
CA GLU A 59 17.48 27.71 -14.47
C GLU A 59 17.04 26.35 -13.91
N TRP A 60 17.68 25.28 -14.34
CA TRP A 60 17.51 23.93 -13.81
C TRP A 60 18.49 23.74 -12.68
N ALA A 61 17.99 23.33 -11.52
CA ALA A 61 18.82 23.21 -10.32
C ALA A 61 18.53 21.92 -9.54
N VAL A 62 19.55 21.43 -8.86
CA VAL A 62 19.43 20.31 -7.91
C VAL A 62 19.95 20.79 -6.57
N GLY A 63 19.11 20.68 -5.54
CA GLY A 63 19.41 21.05 -4.15
C GLY A 63 19.95 19.88 -3.34
N VAL A 64 20.60 20.19 -2.20
CA VAL A 64 21.19 19.19 -1.27
C VAL A 64 20.12 18.29 -0.65
N PHE A 65 18.94 18.83 -0.34
CA PHE A 65 17.87 18.10 0.34
C PHE A 65 16.82 17.63 -0.67
N PRO A 66 16.78 16.34 -1.05
CA PRO A 66 15.86 15.83 -2.07
C PRO A 66 14.44 15.58 -1.52
N LEU A 67 13.98 16.39 -0.58
CA LEU A 67 12.67 16.27 0.09
C LEU A 67 11.65 17.26 -0.46
N GLY A 68 11.64 17.49 -1.77
CA GLY A 68 10.71 18.40 -2.42
C GLY A 68 11.31 19.03 -3.67
N GLY A 69 10.57 19.93 -4.28
CA GLY A 69 10.98 20.71 -5.45
C GLY A 69 10.17 21.99 -5.52
N TYR A 70 10.43 22.81 -6.52
CA TYR A 70 9.60 23.95 -6.85
C TYR A 70 9.84 24.45 -8.27
N VAL A 71 8.78 24.99 -8.85
CA VAL A 71 8.82 25.71 -10.11
C VAL A 71 8.61 27.19 -9.83
N LYS A 72 9.67 27.99 -9.93
CA LYS A 72 9.56 29.44 -9.79
C LYS A 72 9.11 30.05 -11.10
N MET A 73 7.93 30.61 -11.12
CA MET A 73 7.35 31.34 -12.24
C MET A 73 7.57 32.82 -12.10
N LEU A 74 7.50 33.56 -13.18
CA LEU A 74 7.54 35.02 -13.15
C LEU A 74 6.24 35.52 -12.50
N ASP A 75 6.34 36.28 -11.41
CA ASP A 75 5.21 36.83 -10.65
C ASP A 75 5.59 38.22 -10.07
N GLU A 76 4.73 39.23 -10.30
CA GLU A 76 4.96 40.61 -9.83
C GLU A 76 4.98 40.72 -8.30
N ARG A 77 4.39 39.77 -7.59
CA ARG A 77 4.37 39.74 -6.11
C ARG A 77 5.70 39.29 -5.51
N GLU A 78 6.55 38.65 -6.32
CA GLU A 78 7.86 38.13 -5.88
C GLU A 78 9.06 39.00 -6.32
N GLY A 79 8.83 40.04 -7.12
CA GLY A 79 9.86 40.94 -7.60
C GLY A 79 9.43 41.83 -8.75
N GLU A 80 10.30 42.78 -9.14
CA GLU A 80 10.06 43.65 -10.26
C GLU A 80 10.05 42.86 -11.58
N VAL A 81 9.03 43.09 -12.41
CA VAL A 81 8.86 42.45 -13.72
C VAL A 81 9.01 43.55 -14.81
N ALA A 82 9.88 43.29 -15.78
CA ALA A 82 10.05 44.19 -16.91
C ALA A 82 8.74 44.37 -17.69
N PRO A 83 8.41 45.59 -18.16
CA PRO A 83 7.12 45.84 -18.83
C PRO A 83 6.84 44.91 -20.01
N GLU A 84 7.85 44.49 -20.74
CA GLU A 84 7.75 43.59 -21.88
C GLU A 84 7.40 42.13 -21.50
N GLU A 85 7.57 41.79 -20.22
CA GLU A 85 7.35 40.44 -19.69
C GLU A 85 6.08 40.30 -18.86
N LEU A 86 5.38 41.40 -18.59
CA LEU A 86 4.15 41.43 -17.77
C LEU A 86 3.07 40.45 -18.25
N GLU A 87 2.91 40.31 -19.57
CA GLU A 87 1.95 39.35 -20.12
C GLU A 87 2.31 37.87 -19.85
N ARG A 88 3.57 37.62 -19.49
CA ARG A 88 4.10 36.31 -19.16
C ARG A 88 4.17 36.04 -17.68
N ALA A 89 3.72 36.97 -16.84
CA ALA A 89 3.65 36.82 -15.39
C ALA A 89 2.47 35.92 -15.00
N PHE A 90 2.69 35.01 -14.07
CA PHE A 90 1.71 34.05 -13.59
C PHE A 90 0.47 34.72 -12.97
N ASN A 91 0.68 35.75 -12.15
CA ASN A 91 -0.41 36.48 -11.48
C ASN A 91 -1.33 37.22 -12.48
N ARG A 92 -0.85 37.56 -13.68
CA ARG A 92 -1.63 38.20 -14.73
C ARG A 92 -2.39 37.23 -15.61
N GLN A 93 -2.15 35.92 -15.50
CA GLN A 93 -2.90 34.95 -16.29
C GLN A 93 -4.35 34.84 -15.80
N SER A 94 -5.24 34.46 -16.74
CA SER A 94 -6.64 34.17 -16.39
C SER A 94 -6.71 33.07 -15.33
N VAL A 95 -7.79 33.09 -14.52
CA VAL A 95 -8.00 32.08 -13.47
C VAL A 95 -7.93 30.66 -14.03
N GLY A 96 -8.51 30.43 -15.24
CA GLY A 96 -8.44 29.11 -15.89
C GLY A 96 -7.03 28.64 -16.18
N LYS A 97 -6.15 29.52 -16.69
CA LYS A 97 -4.73 29.17 -16.93
C LYS A 97 -3.99 28.90 -15.62
N ARG A 98 -4.20 29.73 -14.58
CA ARG A 98 -3.59 29.52 -13.25
C ARG A 98 -4.06 28.19 -12.63
N SER A 99 -5.35 27.88 -12.74
CA SER A 99 -5.90 26.61 -12.28
C SER A 99 -5.30 25.43 -13.03
N LEU A 100 -5.16 25.51 -14.35
CA LEU A 100 -4.53 24.46 -15.15
C LEU A 100 -3.08 24.22 -14.74
N ILE A 101 -2.30 25.29 -14.54
CA ILE A 101 -0.91 25.18 -14.13
C ILE A 101 -0.78 24.51 -12.77
N VAL A 102 -1.61 24.90 -11.80
CA VAL A 102 -1.56 24.33 -10.44
C VAL A 102 -2.08 22.89 -10.43
N ALA A 103 -3.14 22.57 -11.17
CA ALA A 103 -3.66 21.20 -11.24
C ALA A 103 -2.71 20.22 -11.98
N ALA A 104 -1.79 20.74 -12.80
CA ALA A 104 -0.93 19.92 -13.64
C ALA A 104 0.11 19.09 -12.84
N GLY A 105 0.55 19.57 -11.66
CA GLY A 105 1.44 18.81 -10.77
C GLY A 105 0.78 17.52 -10.28
N PRO A 106 -0.34 17.60 -9.55
CA PRO A 106 -1.10 16.42 -9.14
C PRO A 106 -1.51 15.53 -10.33
N ALA A 107 -1.94 16.11 -11.44
CA ALA A 107 -2.29 15.35 -12.65
C ALA A 107 -1.10 14.54 -13.19
N ALA A 108 0.10 15.11 -13.18
CA ALA A 108 1.31 14.41 -13.60
C ALA A 108 1.60 13.18 -12.71
N ASN A 109 1.30 13.23 -11.41
CA ASN A 109 1.43 12.09 -10.52
C ASN A 109 0.43 10.98 -10.84
N PHE A 110 -0.81 11.30 -11.20
CA PHE A 110 -1.76 10.27 -11.67
C PHE A 110 -1.33 9.66 -13.00
N VAL A 111 -0.83 10.47 -13.94
CA VAL A 111 -0.27 9.97 -15.21
C VAL A 111 0.92 9.05 -14.94
N LEU A 112 1.82 9.42 -14.03
CA LEU A 112 2.93 8.55 -13.64
C LEU A 112 2.43 7.22 -13.07
N ALA A 113 1.45 7.24 -12.19
CA ALA A 113 0.88 6.03 -11.62
C ALA A 113 0.30 5.11 -12.71
N ILE A 114 -0.45 5.67 -13.67
CA ILE A 114 -0.97 4.93 -14.83
C ILE A 114 0.17 4.30 -15.62
N VAL A 115 1.23 5.05 -15.93
CA VAL A 115 2.38 4.54 -16.69
C VAL A 115 3.10 3.42 -15.93
N LEU A 116 3.29 3.57 -14.62
CA LEU A 116 3.93 2.55 -13.80
C LEU A 116 3.10 1.26 -13.72
N TYR A 117 1.79 1.36 -13.46
CA TYR A 117 0.90 0.18 -13.49
C TYR A 117 0.84 -0.45 -14.88
N TRP A 118 0.76 0.36 -15.93
CA TRP A 118 0.79 -0.12 -17.30
C TRP A 118 2.04 -0.95 -17.59
N ALA A 119 3.21 -0.43 -17.22
CA ALA A 119 4.47 -1.15 -17.35
C ALA A 119 4.45 -2.47 -16.58
N VAL A 120 3.98 -2.48 -15.33
CA VAL A 120 3.89 -3.69 -14.50
C VAL A 120 2.95 -4.70 -15.12
N PHE A 121 1.76 -4.30 -15.56
CA PHE A 121 0.77 -5.21 -16.17
C PHE A 121 1.26 -5.78 -17.51
N MET A 122 2.06 -5.03 -18.27
CA MET A 122 2.71 -5.53 -19.50
C MET A 122 3.89 -6.47 -19.22
N LEU A 123 4.69 -6.19 -18.21
CA LEU A 123 5.81 -7.07 -17.81
C LEU A 123 5.28 -8.38 -17.25
N GLY A 124 4.12 -8.32 -16.62
CA GLY A 124 3.53 -9.41 -15.83
C GLY A 124 4.14 -9.48 -14.44
N SER A 125 3.39 -10.06 -13.52
CA SER A 125 3.83 -10.28 -12.14
C SER A 125 3.32 -11.62 -11.62
N GLU A 126 4.07 -12.19 -10.67
CA GLU A 126 3.55 -13.29 -9.88
C GLU A 126 2.52 -12.76 -8.89
N GLU A 127 1.30 -13.26 -9.00
CA GLU A 127 0.17 -12.89 -8.17
C GLU A 127 -0.39 -14.12 -7.46
N LEU A 128 -1.05 -13.90 -6.33
CA LEU A 128 -1.77 -14.97 -5.65
C LEU A 128 -3.08 -15.27 -6.38
N ARG A 129 -3.36 -16.55 -6.60
CA ARG A 129 -4.65 -17.00 -7.15
C ARG A 129 -5.76 -16.72 -6.13
N PRO A 130 -6.98 -16.40 -6.57
CA PRO A 130 -8.12 -16.13 -5.69
C PRO A 130 -8.72 -17.45 -5.13
N ILE A 131 -7.90 -18.21 -4.38
CA ILE A 131 -8.31 -19.48 -3.76
C ILE A 131 -8.70 -19.20 -2.30
N LEU A 132 -9.89 -19.66 -1.93
CA LEU A 132 -10.49 -19.45 -0.62
C LEU A 132 -9.99 -20.49 0.38
N GLY A 133 -9.61 -20.04 1.56
CA GLY A 133 -9.29 -20.89 2.70
C GLY A 133 -10.53 -21.22 3.53
N THR A 134 -10.37 -22.06 4.55
CA THR A 134 -11.44 -22.44 5.47
C THR A 134 -12.03 -21.23 6.16
N PRO A 135 -13.33 -20.92 5.96
CA PRO A 135 -13.98 -19.80 6.63
C PRO A 135 -14.18 -20.10 8.11
N PRO A 136 -14.09 -19.11 9.01
CA PRO A 136 -14.43 -19.28 10.42
C PRO A 136 -15.89 -19.70 10.57
N ALA A 137 -16.16 -20.55 11.57
CA ALA A 137 -17.54 -20.95 11.89
C ALA A 137 -18.44 -19.72 12.11
N ALA A 138 -19.67 -19.78 11.62
CA ALA A 138 -20.67 -18.70 11.70
C ALA A 138 -20.30 -17.39 10.99
N SER A 139 -19.20 -17.33 10.22
CA SER A 139 -18.88 -16.18 9.38
C SER A 139 -19.81 -16.09 8.17
N PRO A 140 -19.98 -14.88 7.54
CA PRO A 140 -20.73 -14.75 6.30
C PRO A 140 -20.29 -15.70 5.19
N ALA A 141 -19.00 -15.96 5.04
CA ALA A 141 -18.45 -16.93 4.08
C ALA A 141 -18.87 -18.37 4.41
N ALA A 142 -18.87 -18.75 5.70
CA ALA A 142 -19.36 -20.08 6.13
C ALA A 142 -20.86 -20.22 5.88
N ILE A 143 -21.65 -19.19 6.15
CA ILE A 143 -23.11 -19.15 5.88
C ILE A 143 -23.37 -19.23 4.37
N ALA A 144 -22.55 -18.59 3.53
CA ALA A 144 -22.61 -18.68 2.08
C ALA A 144 -22.20 -20.06 1.54
N GLY A 145 -21.70 -20.96 2.39
CA GLY A 145 -21.27 -22.30 2.01
C GLY A 145 -19.93 -22.33 1.28
N VAL A 146 -19.05 -21.34 1.52
CA VAL A 146 -17.67 -21.35 0.99
C VAL A 146 -16.91 -22.54 1.57
N VAL A 147 -16.20 -23.26 0.71
CA VAL A 147 -15.40 -24.43 1.05
C VAL A 147 -13.91 -24.14 0.82
N ASN A 148 -13.06 -24.75 1.66
CA ASN A 148 -11.61 -24.68 1.51
C ASN A 148 -11.15 -25.18 0.14
N GLY A 149 -10.26 -24.46 -0.52
CA GLY A 149 -9.72 -24.83 -1.83
C GLY A 149 -10.56 -24.33 -3.04
N GLU A 150 -11.75 -23.74 -2.80
CA GLU A 150 -12.51 -23.12 -3.88
C GLU A 150 -11.80 -21.92 -4.48
N GLN A 151 -11.62 -21.89 -5.81
CA GLN A 151 -11.08 -20.74 -6.52
C GLN A 151 -12.23 -19.87 -7.04
N VAL A 152 -12.23 -18.59 -6.72
CA VAL A 152 -13.19 -17.62 -7.26
C VAL A 152 -12.85 -17.31 -8.72
N ARG A 153 -13.85 -17.43 -9.61
CA ARG A 153 -13.76 -17.09 -11.03
C ARG A 153 -14.35 -15.72 -11.34
N THR A 154 -15.53 -15.45 -10.78
CA THR A 154 -16.20 -14.16 -10.97
C THR A 154 -16.85 -13.69 -9.67
N VAL A 155 -17.04 -12.37 -9.56
CA VAL A 155 -17.86 -11.70 -8.55
C VAL A 155 -18.93 -10.89 -9.28
N ASP A 156 -20.22 -11.24 -9.13
CA ASP A 156 -21.35 -10.66 -9.88
C ASP A 156 -21.11 -10.66 -11.40
N GLY A 157 -20.50 -11.73 -11.93
CA GLY A 157 -20.17 -11.88 -13.36
C GLY A 157 -18.87 -11.21 -13.82
N GLU A 158 -18.22 -10.39 -12.99
CA GLU A 158 -16.92 -9.78 -13.29
C GLU A 158 -15.78 -10.76 -13.00
N GLN A 159 -14.85 -10.94 -13.95
CA GLN A 159 -13.73 -11.89 -13.82
C GLN A 159 -12.75 -11.49 -12.73
N VAL A 160 -12.30 -12.48 -11.95
CA VAL A 160 -11.30 -12.34 -10.89
C VAL A 160 -10.05 -13.11 -11.31
N ALA A 161 -8.97 -12.40 -11.57
CA ALA A 161 -7.70 -13.02 -11.95
C ALA A 161 -6.80 -13.31 -10.74
N THR A 162 -6.82 -12.45 -9.74
CA THR A 162 -5.91 -12.49 -8.60
C THR A 162 -6.64 -12.35 -7.26
N TRP A 163 -5.98 -12.74 -6.18
CA TRP A 163 -6.47 -12.49 -4.82
C TRP A 163 -6.68 -11.00 -4.54
N ASN A 164 -5.82 -10.16 -5.10
CA ASN A 164 -5.92 -8.72 -4.92
C ASN A 164 -7.14 -8.15 -5.65
N ASP A 165 -7.45 -8.64 -6.85
CA ASP A 165 -8.69 -8.30 -7.56
C ASP A 165 -9.92 -8.68 -6.73
N LEU A 166 -9.96 -9.94 -6.21
CA LEU A 166 -11.05 -10.40 -5.33
C LEU A 166 -11.25 -9.48 -4.13
N ARG A 167 -10.15 -9.13 -3.46
CA ARG A 167 -10.17 -8.25 -2.31
C ARG A 167 -10.77 -6.88 -2.64
N TRP A 168 -10.32 -6.26 -3.72
CA TRP A 168 -10.81 -4.96 -4.17
C TRP A 168 -12.28 -5.00 -4.55
N MET A 169 -12.69 -6.00 -5.33
CA MET A 169 -14.08 -6.15 -5.74
C MET A 169 -15.02 -6.30 -4.54
N LEU A 170 -14.67 -7.16 -3.59
CA LEU A 170 -15.48 -7.37 -2.38
C LEU A 170 -15.52 -6.12 -1.50
N LEU A 171 -14.41 -5.40 -1.35
CA LEU A 171 -14.37 -4.13 -0.60
C LEU A 171 -15.26 -3.07 -1.25
N HIS A 172 -15.19 -2.93 -2.58
CA HIS A 172 -15.99 -1.96 -3.31
C HIS A 172 -17.48 -2.27 -3.24
N LYS A 173 -17.84 -3.54 -3.42
CA LYS A 173 -19.23 -4.01 -3.35
C LYS A 173 -19.80 -3.91 -1.93
N ALA A 174 -19.00 -4.19 -0.90
CA ALA A 174 -19.42 -4.01 0.49
C ALA A 174 -19.78 -2.57 0.87
N ALA A 175 -19.28 -1.59 0.12
CA ALA A 175 -19.64 -0.19 0.32
C ALA A 175 -21.01 0.20 -0.29
N THR A 176 -21.54 -0.59 -1.25
CA THR A 176 -22.69 -0.23 -2.09
C THR A 176 -23.77 -1.31 -2.16
N GLN A 177 -23.49 -2.54 -1.75
CA GLN A 177 -24.38 -3.70 -1.91
C GLN A 177 -24.50 -4.50 -0.61
N GLU A 178 -25.64 -5.16 -0.41
CA GLU A 178 -25.91 -6.03 0.73
C GLU A 178 -25.34 -7.45 0.56
N SER A 179 -25.11 -7.89 -0.67
CA SER A 179 -24.55 -9.21 -0.98
C SER A 179 -23.83 -9.21 -2.32
N ALA A 180 -22.88 -10.12 -2.50
CA ALA A 180 -22.21 -10.42 -3.78
C ALA A 180 -22.36 -11.90 -4.13
N GLU A 181 -22.49 -12.20 -5.44
CA GLU A 181 -22.52 -13.56 -5.96
C GLU A 181 -21.11 -13.96 -6.43
N LEU A 182 -20.55 -14.99 -5.81
CA LEU A 182 -19.26 -15.55 -6.17
C LEU A 182 -19.48 -16.83 -7.02
N GLU A 183 -18.99 -16.84 -8.25
CA GLU A 183 -18.83 -18.09 -9.00
C GLU A 183 -17.50 -18.71 -8.61
N VAL A 184 -17.54 -19.89 -8.01
CA VAL A 184 -16.36 -20.61 -7.54
C VAL A 184 -16.20 -21.94 -8.26
N ILE A 185 -14.97 -22.42 -8.38
CA ILE A 185 -14.64 -23.74 -8.91
C ILE A 185 -13.85 -24.53 -7.87
N ASN A 186 -14.27 -25.77 -7.61
CA ASN A 186 -13.57 -26.66 -6.68
C ASN A 186 -12.45 -27.46 -7.38
N GLU A 187 -11.72 -28.28 -6.64
CA GLU A 187 -10.66 -29.15 -7.14
C GLU A 187 -11.18 -30.19 -8.18
N GLN A 188 -12.42 -30.58 -8.07
CA GLN A 188 -13.10 -31.48 -9.00
C GLN A 188 -13.57 -30.80 -10.29
N ARG A 189 -13.29 -29.48 -10.41
CA ARG A 189 -13.73 -28.60 -11.50
C ARG A 189 -15.24 -28.39 -11.59
N GLU A 190 -15.95 -28.60 -10.50
CA GLU A 190 -17.37 -28.29 -10.42
C GLU A 190 -17.55 -26.81 -10.10
N ILE A 191 -18.50 -26.17 -10.78
CA ILE A 191 -18.81 -24.75 -10.59
C ILE A 191 -19.98 -24.65 -9.60
N ALA A 192 -19.83 -23.79 -8.60
CA ALA A 192 -20.88 -23.46 -7.64
C ALA A 192 -21.04 -21.95 -7.51
N LEU A 193 -22.25 -21.51 -7.18
CA LEU A 193 -22.54 -20.13 -6.86
C LEU A 193 -22.63 -19.99 -5.33
N ARG A 194 -21.95 -18.97 -4.79
CA ARG A 194 -21.93 -18.64 -3.36
C ARG A 194 -22.44 -17.21 -3.19
N ARG A 195 -23.56 -17.04 -2.51
CA ARG A 195 -24.10 -15.72 -2.22
C ARG A 195 -23.56 -15.22 -0.89
N LEU A 196 -22.58 -14.33 -0.94
CA LEU A 196 -21.87 -13.78 0.21
C LEU A 196 -22.59 -12.55 0.76
N PRO A 197 -23.11 -12.57 2.00
CA PRO A 197 -23.64 -11.39 2.66
C PRO A 197 -22.50 -10.40 2.97
N LEU A 198 -22.64 -9.14 2.56
CA LEU A 198 -21.61 -8.11 2.72
C LEU A 198 -21.88 -7.15 3.90
N ALA A 199 -23.08 -7.16 4.47
CA ALA A 199 -23.48 -6.27 5.56
C ALA A 199 -22.51 -6.29 6.75
N ALA A 200 -21.99 -7.46 7.12
CA ALA A 200 -21.03 -7.61 8.20
C ALA A 200 -19.68 -6.88 7.96
N ALA A 201 -19.36 -6.54 6.73
CA ALA A 201 -18.15 -5.77 6.42
C ALA A 201 -18.26 -4.30 6.88
N GLY A 202 -19.47 -3.76 7.01
CA GLY A 202 -19.75 -2.35 7.34
C GLY A 202 -20.09 -2.07 8.81
N GLU A 203 -20.50 -3.07 9.60
CA GLU A 203 -21.11 -2.86 10.92
C GLU A 203 -20.19 -2.36 12.05
N GLN A 204 -18.87 -2.48 11.93
CA GLN A 204 -17.93 -2.11 13.01
C GLN A 204 -16.82 -1.14 12.56
N GLY A 205 -17.09 -0.27 11.60
CA GLY A 205 -16.07 0.63 11.07
C GLY A 205 -15.02 -0.11 10.21
N TRP A 206 -14.19 0.66 9.52
CA TRP A 206 -13.15 0.13 8.61
C TRP A 206 -11.84 -0.26 9.32
N GLU A 207 -11.86 -0.40 10.62
CA GLU A 207 -10.71 -0.91 11.40
C GLU A 207 -10.64 -2.44 11.22
N GLY A 208 -9.55 -2.90 10.62
CA GLY A 208 -9.29 -4.31 10.33
C GLY A 208 -9.57 -4.72 8.89
N ASP A 209 -9.18 -5.95 8.53
CA ASP A 209 -9.40 -6.48 7.18
C ASP A 209 -10.89 -6.86 7.00
N ALA A 210 -11.59 -6.14 6.12
CA ALA A 210 -13.01 -6.42 5.83
C ALA A 210 -13.22 -7.84 5.30
N LEU A 211 -12.24 -8.43 4.60
CA LEU A 211 -12.28 -9.82 4.18
C LEU A 211 -12.26 -10.78 5.37
N GLU A 212 -11.50 -10.46 6.42
CA GLU A 212 -11.43 -11.25 7.63
C GLU A 212 -12.80 -11.28 8.35
N ARG A 213 -13.53 -10.15 8.37
CA ARG A 213 -14.90 -10.06 8.91
C ARG A 213 -15.92 -10.84 8.09
N LEU A 214 -15.78 -10.83 6.78
CA LEU A 214 -16.58 -11.67 5.91
C LEU A 214 -16.25 -13.15 6.05
N GLY A 215 -15.15 -13.49 6.73
CA GLY A 215 -14.63 -14.85 6.84
C GLY A 215 -13.93 -15.33 5.58
N ILE A 216 -13.61 -14.41 4.67
CA ILE A 216 -12.83 -14.70 3.46
C ILE A 216 -11.37 -14.76 3.85
N ARG A 217 -10.83 -15.96 3.84
CA ARG A 217 -9.42 -16.24 4.13
C ARG A 217 -8.71 -16.71 2.88
N PHE A 218 -7.44 -16.39 2.79
CA PHE A 218 -6.59 -16.92 1.74
C PHE A 218 -6.31 -18.41 2.01
N PHE A 219 -6.39 -19.22 0.94
CA PHE A 219 -6.05 -20.63 1.00
C PHE A 219 -4.60 -20.83 1.41
N ARG A 220 -4.40 -21.64 2.41
CA ARG A 220 -3.08 -22.12 2.82
C ARG A 220 -3.03 -23.60 2.52
N PRO A 221 -2.16 -24.04 1.59
CA PRO A 221 -1.97 -25.46 1.36
C PRO A 221 -1.64 -26.18 2.66
N ASP A 222 -2.19 -27.34 2.85
CA ASP A 222 -1.83 -28.19 3.97
C ASP A 222 -0.37 -28.60 3.83
N MET A 223 0.48 -28.01 4.65
CA MET A 223 1.90 -28.36 4.67
C MET A 223 2.09 -29.61 5.49
N PRO A 224 2.83 -30.62 4.97
CA PRO A 224 3.18 -31.79 5.75
C PRO A 224 3.93 -31.38 7.02
N PRO A 225 3.73 -32.04 8.14
CA PRO A 225 4.30 -31.66 9.43
C PRO A 225 5.79 -32.07 9.54
N VAL A 226 6.59 -31.60 8.57
CA VAL A 226 8.03 -31.87 8.48
C VAL A 226 8.82 -30.66 8.99
N VAL A 227 9.77 -30.91 9.90
CA VAL A 227 10.65 -29.89 10.47
C VAL A 227 11.68 -29.45 9.46
N GLY A 228 11.67 -28.16 9.07
CA GLY A 228 12.63 -27.54 8.14
C GLY A 228 13.80 -26.88 8.84
N LYS A 229 13.54 -26.16 9.94
CA LYS A 229 14.57 -25.46 10.70
C LYS A 229 14.29 -25.56 12.18
N VAL A 230 15.34 -25.75 12.98
CA VAL A 230 15.30 -25.70 14.43
C VAL A 230 16.15 -24.53 14.89
N MET A 231 15.58 -23.69 15.76
CA MET A 231 16.27 -22.50 16.28
C MET A 231 17.21 -22.90 17.40
N ALA A 232 18.44 -22.38 17.37
CA ALA A 232 19.44 -22.65 18.39
C ALA A 232 18.96 -22.17 19.78
N GLY A 233 19.17 -22.99 20.82
CA GLY A 233 18.74 -22.72 22.18
C GLY A 233 17.24 -22.86 22.43
N SER A 234 16.45 -23.24 21.44
CA SER A 234 14.98 -23.38 21.58
C SER A 234 14.58 -24.67 22.31
N PRO A 235 13.36 -24.72 22.91
CA PRO A 235 12.85 -25.94 23.52
C PRO A 235 12.85 -27.15 22.58
N GLY A 236 12.61 -26.94 21.29
CA GLY A 236 12.65 -28.01 20.29
C GLY A 236 14.06 -28.60 20.09
N GLU A 237 15.10 -27.73 20.04
CA GLU A 237 16.49 -28.20 19.97
C GLU A 237 16.89 -28.95 21.23
N LEU A 238 16.55 -28.39 22.41
CA LEU A 238 16.86 -29.02 23.71
C LEU A 238 16.20 -30.38 23.88
N ALA A 239 15.01 -30.55 23.32
CA ALA A 239 14.29 -31.83 23.29
C ALA A 239 14.85 -32.80 22.24
N GLY A 240 15.77 -32.37 21.38
CA GLY A 240 16.39 -33.19 20.37
C GLY A 240 15.60 -33.32 19.07
N ILE A 241 14.67 -32.42 18.76
CA ILE A 241 14.02 -32.30 17.45
C ILE A 241 15.08 -31.86 16.44
N ARG A 242 15.03 -32.41 15.23
CA ARG A 242 16.02 -32.15 14.17
C ARG A 242 15.34 -31.79 12.84
N GLN A 243 16.07 -31.12 12.01
CA GLN A 243 15.64 -30.90 10.63
C GLN A 243 15.38 -32.24 9.91
N GLY A 244 14.26 -32.33 9.18
CA GLY A 244 13.83 -33.53 8.48
C GLY A 244 12.97 -34.48 9.32
N ASP A 245 12.73 -34.19 10.60
CA ASP A 245 11.78 -34.97 11.41
C ASP A 245 10.34 -34.69 10.91
N GLU A 246 9.57 -35.77 10.72
CA GLU A 246 8.14 -35.66 10.42
C GLU A 246 7.35 -35.88 11.71
N ILE A 247 6.53 -34.91 12.09
CA ILE A 247 5.70 -34.99 13.29
C ILE A 247 4.51 -35.90 13.04
N VAL A 248 4.30 -36.91 13.86
CA VAL A 248 3.24 -37.90 13.72
C VAL A 248 2.11 -37.65 14.71
N ALA A 249 2.45 -37.35 15.98
CA ALA A 249 1.48 -37.10 17.03
C ALA A 249 2.02 -36.18 18.12
N ILE A 250 1.12 -35.53 18.88
CA ILE A 250 1.39 -34.83 20.13
C ILE A 250 0.42 -35.39 21.21
N ASP A 251 0.97 -35.85 22.34
CA ASP A 251 0.19 -36.45 23.45
C ASP A 251 -0.83 -37.49 22.94
N GLY A 252 -0.45 -38.29 21.92
CA GLY A 252 -1.30 -39.31 21.29
C GLY A 252 -2.34 -38.77 20.30
N VAL A 253 -2.42 -37.44 20.08
CA VAL A 253 -3.26 -36.82 19.04
C VAL A 253 -2.51 -36.83 17.73
N VAL A 254 -3.04 -37.51 16.72
CA VAL A 254 -2.42 -37.60 15.39
C VAL A 254 -2.40 -36.24 14.73
N VAL A 255 -1.24 -35.86 14.20
CA VAL A 255 -0.99 -34.63 13.47
C VAL A 255 -0.85 -34.95 12.00
N ARG A 256 -1.67 -34.36 11.16
CA ARG A 256 -1.65 -34.56 9.69
C ARG A 256 -1.04 -33.37 8.96
N THR A 257 -1.14 -32.17 9.56
CA THR A 257 -0.68 -30.93 8.96
C THR A 257 0.20 -30.14 9.92
N TRP A 258 1.10 -29.33 9.38
CA TRP A 258 1.89 -28.41 10.20
C TRP A 258 1.03 -27.43 11.01
N HIS A 259 -0.12 -27.06 10.47
CA HIS A 259 -1.05 -26.15 11.14
C HIS A 259 -1.63 -26.79 12.43
N GLU A 260 -2.07 -28.06 12.34
CA GLU A 260 -2.55 -28.80 13.52
C GLU A 260 -1.45 -28.89 14.59
N PHE A 261 -0.21 -29.20 14.17
CA PHE A 261 0.93 -29.21 15.08
C PHE A 261 1.11 -27.88 15.81
N VAL A 262 1.11 -26.76 15.07
CA VAL A 262 1.26 -25.42 15.65
C VAL A 262 0.14 -25.11 16.64
N LEU A 263 -1.11 -25.46 16.35
CA LEU A 263 -2.24 -25.24 17.26
C LEU A 263 -2.05 -25.98 18.59
N LEU A 264 -1.70 -27.26 18.53
CA LEU A 264 -1.48 -28.09 19.72
C LEU A 264 -0.31 -27.56 20.58
N VAL A 265 0.77 -27.15 19.94
CA VAL A 265 1.91 -26.53 20.64
C VAL A 265 1.53 -25.21 21.30
N ARG A 266 0.77 -24.34 20.60
CA ARG A 266 0.33 -23.03 21.13
C ARG A 266 -0.58 -23.17 22.36
N GLU A 267 -1.41 -24.21 22.41
CA GLU A 267 -2.29 -24.50 23.55
C GLU A 267 -1.56 -25.14 24.75
N SER A 268 -0.31 -25.52 24.58
CA SER A 268 0.48 -26.24 25.57
C SER A 268 1.58 -25.38 26.21
N ALA A 269 1.34 -24.07 26.41
CA ALA A 269 2.30 -23.17 27.05
C ALA A 269 2.76 -23.68 28.42
N ALA A 270 4.07 -23.73 28.66
CA ALA A 270 4.71 -24.20 29.89
C ALA A 270 4.32 -25.63 30.36
N ARG A 271 3.63 -26.42 29.52
CA ARG A 271 3.25 -27.79 29.80
C ARG A 271 4.13 -28.77 29.01
N SER A 272 4.67 -29.80 29.67
CA SER A 272 5.40 -30.85 28.95
C SER A 272 4.45 -31.63 28.04
N VAL A 273 4.80 -31.76 26.77
CA VAL A 273 4.07 -32.55 25.78
C VAL A 273 5.00 -33.60 25.17
N GLN A 274 4.47 -34.78 24.91
CA GLN A 274 5.17 -35.84 24.20
C GLN A 274 4.93 -35.66 22.68
N VAL A 275 6.00 -35.44 21.96
CA VAL A 275 5.98 -35.34 20.48
C VAL A 275 6.51 -36.63 19.89
N GLU A 276 5.69 -37.31 19.11
CA GLU A 276 6.09 -38.47 18.33
C GLU A 276 6.47 -38.02 16.94
N LEU A 277 7.66 -38.42 16.50
CA LEU A 277 8.20 -38.03 15.21
C LEU A 277 8.83 -39.21 14.47
N LEU A 278 8.75 -39.17 13.15
CA LEU A 278 9.37 -40.13 12.26
C LEU A 278 10.73 -39.58 11.80
N ARG A 279 11.80 -40.24 12.22
CA ARG A 279 13.20 -39.88 11.89
C ARG A 279 13.86 -40.99 11.11
N GLY A 280 14.14 -40.76 9.82
CA GLY A 280 14.76 -41.80 8.98
C GLY A 280 13.96 -43.12 8.96
N GLY A 281 12.63 -43.05 8.97
CA GLY A 281 11.74 -44.19 8.97
C GLY A 281 11.54 -44.88 10.34
N ARG A 282 12.09 -44.31 11.44
CA ARG A 282 11.93 -44.83 12.80
C ARG A 282 11.11 -43.88 13.64
N LEU A 283 10.16 -44.39 14.39
CA LEU A 283 9.37 -43.61 15.34
C LEU A 283 10.24 -43.29 16.57
N VAL A 284 10.31 -42.01 16.91
CA VAL A 284 11.05 -41.49 18.07
C VAL A 284 10.10 -40.60 18.86
N ALA A 285 10.02 -40.80 20.19
CA ALA A 285 9.27 -39.92 21.06
C ALA A 285 10.21 -39.00 21.82
N VAL A 286 9.90 -37.72 21.86
CA VAL A 286 10.64 -36.70 22.60
C VAL A 286 9.68 -35.89 23.49
N ASN A 287 10.14 -35.48 24.65
CA ASN A 287 9.38 -34.62 25.55
C ASN A 287 9.85 -33.18 25.39
N VAL A 288 8.92 -32.28 25.08
CA VAL A 288 9.17 -30.84 24.88
C VAL A 288 8.33 -30.05 25.86
N VAL A 289 8.92 -29.00 26.43
CA VAL A 289 8.19 -28.01 27.24
C VAL A 289 8.15 -26.70 26.41
N PRO A 290 7.02 -26.38 25.79
CA PRO A 290 6.91 -25.13 25.03
C PRO A 290 7.11 -23.91 25.95
N GLU A 291 7.92 -22.97 25.52
CA GLU A 291 8.12 -21.69 26.20
C GLU A 291 6.82 -20.87 26.16
N ALA A 292 6.41 -20.31 27.31
CA ALA A 292 5.25 -19.44 27.38
C ALA A 292 5.61 -18.04 26.86
N VAL A 293 4.98 -17.62 25.78
CA VAL A 293 5.17 -16.30 25.16
C VAL A 293 3.82 -15.58 25.14
N SER A 294 3.82 -14.30 25.56
CA SER A 294 2.61 -13.48 25.48
C SER A 294 2.43 -12.92 24.06
N GLU A 295 1.34 -13.29 23.41
CA GLU A 295 0.96 -12.78 22.10
C GLU A 295 -0.45 -12.19 22.16
N ARG A 296 -0.60 -10.88 21.94
CA ARG A 296 -1.90 -10.16 22.00
C ARG A 296 -2.66 -10.38 23.31
N GLY A 297 -1.94 -10.44 24.43
CA GLY A 297 -2.54 -10.64 25.76
C GLY A 297 -2.96 -12.09 26.08
N LYS A 298 -2.63 -13.07 25.23
CA LYS A 298 -2.83 -14.49 25.47
C LYS A 298 -1.48 -15.20 25.58
N GLU A 299 -1.30 -16.05 26.58
CA GLU A 299 -0.12 -16.91 26.66
C GLU A 299 -0.23 -18.07 25.68
N ILE A 300 0.81 -18.25 24.88
CA ILE A 300 0.92 -19.32 23.89
C ILE A 300 2.24 -20.06 24.06
N GLY A 301 2.23 -21.36 23.74
CA GLY A 301 3.43 -22.18 23.71
C GLY A 301 4.25 -21.97 22.42
N ARG A 302 5.57 -21.93 22.56
CA ARG A 302 6.53 -21.86 21.44
C ARG A 302 7.66 -22.86 21.65
N ILE A 303 8.04 -23.60 20.60
CA ILE A 303 9.16 -24.57 20.68
C ILE A 303 10.33 -24.26 19.75
N GLY A 304 10.22 -23.20 18.93
CA GLY A 304 11.31 -22.73 18.08
C GLY A 304 11.68 -23.64 16.91
N VAL A 305 10.68 -24.27 16.30
CA VAL A 305 10.84 -25.03 15.03
C VAL A 305 10.04 -24.37 13.92
N ALA A 306 10.52 -24.47 12.68
CA ALA A 306 9.86 -24.00 11.48
C ALA A 306 9.63 -25.18 10.52
N VAL A 307 8.54 -25.08 9.73
CA VAL A 307 8.19 -26.08 8.73
C VAL A 307 9.25 -26.16 7.61
N ALA A 308 9.41 -27.34 7.02
CA ALA A 308 10.20 -27.50 5.81
C ALA A 308 9.51 -26.76 4.63
N GLU A 309 10.25 -25.90 3.96
CA GLU A 309 9.78 -25.26 2.73
C GLU A 309 9.56 -26.32 1.66
N SER A 310 8.31 -26.61 1.32
CA SER A 310 7.98 -27.40 0.14
C SER A 310 8.01 -26.48 -1.08
N ARG A 311 8.90 -26.78 -2.04
CA ARG A 311 9.02 -26.00 -3.29
C ARG A 311 7.74 -26.01 -4.14
N ASP A 312 6.84 -26.95 -3.93
CA ASP A 312 5.61 -27.12 -4.71
C ASP A 312 4.40 -26.44 -4.09
N SER A 313 4.27 -26.39 -2.77
CA SER A 313 3.12 -25.76 -2.09
C SER A 313 2.97 -24.25 -2.35
N GLY A 314 4.04 -23.58 -2.76
CA GLY A 314 3.99 -22.16 -3.14
C GLY A 314 3.56 -21.91 -4.59
N ARG A 315 3.73 -22.91 -5.50
CA ARG A 315 3.38 -22.78 -6.93
C ARG A 315 1.89 -22.94 -7.17
N GLU A 316 1.22 -23.80 -6.41
CA GLU A 316 -0.22 -24.05 -6.56
C GLU A 316 -1.07 -22.81 -6.27
N VAL A 317 -0.60 -21.94 -5.39
CA VAL A 317 -1.31 -20.71 -4.98
C VAL A 317 -0.89 -19.46 -5.74
N ARG A 318 0.10 -19.55 -6.64
CA ARG A 318 0.57 -18.43 -7.45
C ARG A 318 0.21 -18.59 -8.91
N THR A 319 0.01 -17.49 -9.57
CA THR A 319 -0.19 -17.41 -11.01
C THR A 319 0.61 -16.26 -11.58
N PHE A 320 1.15 -16.42 -12.77
CA PHE A 320 1.78 -15.33 -13.49
C PHE A 320 0.75 -14.68 -14.38
N VAL A 321 0.43 -13.41 -14.10
CA VAL A 321 -0.58 -12.66 -14.85
C VAL A 321 0.12 -11.61 -15.70
N ARG A 322 -0.17 -11.59 -16.98
CA ARG A 322 0.34 -10.64 -17.96
C ARG A 322 -0.79 -10.19 -18.87
N TYR A 323 -0.91 -8.92 -19.11
CA TYR A 323 -1.95 -8.33 -19.94
C TYR A 323 -1.38 -7.83 -21.28
N GLY A 324 -2.18 -7.82 -22.33
CA GLY A 324 -1.85 -7.21 -23.60
C GLY A 324 -1.71 -5.69 -23.48
N PHE A 325 -1.07 -5.05 -24.46
CA PHE A 325 -0.76 -3.61 -24.43
C PHE A 325 -1.97 -2.72 -24.08
N PHE A 326 -3.08 -2.86 -24.80
CA PHE A 326 -4.28 -2.05 -24.58
C PHE A 326 -5.02 -2.43 -23.31
N GLU A 327 -5.11 -3.72 -23.01
CA GLU A 327 -5.73 -4.24 -21.80
C GLU A 327 -4.99 -3.78 -20.54
N ALA A 328 -3.65 -3.88 -20.55
CA ALA A 328 -2.79 -3.37 -19.49
C ALA A 328 -3.00 -1.87 -19.25
N GLY A 329 -3.14 -1.08 -20.33
CA GLY A 329 -3.41 0.35 -20.25
C GLY A 329 -4.77 0.66 -19.65
N ALA A 330 -5.82 -0.02 -20.10
CA ALA A 330 -7.16 0.13 -19.56
C ALA A 330 -7.20 -0.25 -18.06
N LYS A 331 -6.60 -1.39 -17.69
CA LYS A 331 -6.49 -1.83 -16.30
C LYS A 331 -5.72 -0.84 -15.43
N ALA A 332 -4.63 -0.26 -15.93
CA ALA A 332 -3.85 0.74 -15.21
C ALA A 332 -4.64 2.02 -14.90
N VAL A 333 -5.48 2.46 -15.83
CA VAL A 333 -6.37 3.61 -15.61
C VAL A 333 -7.41 3.29 -14.52
N VAL A 334 -8.07 2.14 -14.63
CA VAL A 334 -9.07 1.69 -13.63
C VAL A 334 -8.42 1.54 -12.26
N GLU A 335 -7.29 0.85 -12.16
CA GLU A 335 -6.54 0.66 -10.92
C GLU A 335 -6.15 1.99 -10.26
N THR A 336 -5.69 2.96 -11.07
CA THR A 336 -5.34 4.30 -10.57
C THR A 336 -6.57 5.04 -10.06
N TRP A 337 -7.69 4.96 -10.78
CA TRP A 337 -8.96 5.57 -10.38
C TRP A 337 -9.48 4.98 -9.07
N ASP A 338 -9.57 3.65 -8.98
CA ASP A 338 -10.10 2.96 -7.81
C ASP A 338 -9.27 3.26 -6.55
N LYS A 339 -7.94 3.24 -6.66
CA LYS A 339 -7.06 3.59 -5.54
C LYS A 339 -7.15 5.07 -5.16
N SER A 340 -7.41 5.96 -6.12
CA SER A 340 -7.61 7.39 -5.86
C SER A 340 -8.91 7.60 -5.09
N VAL A 341 -10.02 6.99 -5.55
CA VAL A 341 -11.32 7.05 -4.87
C VAL A 341 -11.23 6.43 -3.48
N PHE A 342 -10.60 5.27 -3.35
CA PHE A 342 -10.38 4.62 -2.06
C PHE A 342 -9.60 5.51 -1.09
N SER A 343 -8.53 6.18 -1.54
CA SER A 343 -7.75 7.10 -0.72
C SER A 343 -8.61 8.26 -0.21
N LEU A 344 -9.49 8.84 -1.06
CA LEU A 344 -10.42 9.89 -0.67
C LEU A 344 -11.46 9.39 0.34
N VAL A 345 -12.02 8.20 0.12
CA VAL A 345 -12.99 7.57 1.05
C VAL A 345 -12.33 7.32 2.41
N MET A 346 -11.11 6.78 2.43
CA MET A 346 -10.37 6.52 3.67
C MET A 346 -10.05 7.83 4.43
N LEU A 347 -9.65 8.89 3.72
CA LEU A 347 -9.45 10.20 4.33
C LEU A 347 -10.78 10.75 4.90
N GLY A 348 -11.88 10.62 4.18
CA GLY A 348 -13.21 11.00 4.68
C GLY A 348 -13.58 10.26 5.96
N LYS A 349 -13.34 8.94 6.00
CA LYS A 349 -13.61 8.10 7.17
C LYS A 349 -12.66 8.38 8.35
N MET A 350 -11.44 8.82 8.10
CA MET A 350 -10.55 9.31 9.14
C MET A 350 -11.08 10.62 9.76
N LEU A 351 -11.69 11.49 8.96
CA LEU A 351 -12.28 12.74 9.45
C LEU A 351 -13.56 12.49 10.27
N THR A 352 -14.35 11.47 9.93
CA THR A 352 -15.56 11.08 10.70
C THR A 352 -15.22 10.23 11.94
N GLY A 353 -13.97 9.79 12.11
CA GLY A 353 -13.53 8.96 13.24
C GLY A 353 -13.84 7.47 13.07
N GLU A 354 -14.33 7.04 11.90
CA GLU A 354 -14.58 5.63 11.60
C GLU A 354 -13.29 4.84 11.36
N VAL A 355 -12.23 5.54 10.95
CA VAL A 355 -10.88 4.97 10.74
C VAL A 355 -9.90 5.68 11.64
N SER A 356 -9.08 4.90 12.34
CA SER A 356 -8.07 5.45 13.25
C SER A 356 -6.98 6.22 12.51
N TRP A 357 -6.62 7.40 13.01
CA TRP A 357 -5.48 8.18 12.54
C TRP A 357 -4.13 7.45 12.70
N ARG A 358 -4.07 6.38 13.50
CA ARG A 358 -2.89 5.51 13.62
C ARG A 358 -2.51 4.82 12.32
N ASN A 359 -3.44 4.75 11.36
CA ASN A 359 -3.18 4.21 10.02
C ASN A 359 -2.43 5.20 9.10
N LEU A 360 -2.20 6.42 9.55
CA LEU A 360 -1.38 7.39 8.80
C LEU A 360 0.09 6.99 8.89
N SER A 361 0.67 6.66 7.75
CA SER A 361 2.08 6.31 7.62
C SER A 361 2.92 7.57 7.45
N GLY A 362 4.01 7.63 8.18
CA GLY A 362 4.98 8.71 8.06
C GLY A 362 6.17 8.36 7.13
N PRO A 363 7.15 9.25 7.04
CA PRO A 363 8.29 9.09 6.14
C PRO A 363 9.13 7.82 6.41
N VAL A 364 9.22 7.41 7.68
CA VAL A 364 10.01 6.22 8.07
C VAL A 364 9.33 4.94 7.58
N THR A 365 8.01 4.84 7.74
CA THR A 365 7.21 3.72 7.21
C THR A 365 7.29 3.66 5.68
N ILE A 366 7.24 4.82 4.99
CA ILE A 366 7.36 4.87 3.53
C ILE A 366 8.76 4.41 3.09
N ALA A 367 9.82 4.79 3.82
CA ALA A 367 11.19 4.35 3.52
C ALA A 367 11.36 2.84 3.71
N ASP A 368 10.77 2.29 4.77
CA ASP A 368 10.77 0.86 5.05
C ASP A 368 10.07 0.07 3.93
N TYR A 369 8.85 0.47 3.56
CA TYR A 369 8.12 -0.17 2.45
C TYR A 369 8.79 -0.01 1.10
N ALA A 370 9.47 1.12 0.83
CA ALA A 370 10.27 1.29 -0.37
C ALA A 370 11.40 0.25 -0.45
N GLY A 371 12.14 0.08 0.64
CA GLY A 371 13.21 -0.91 0.74
C GLY A 371 12.70 -2.34 0.62
N GLN A 372 11.63 -2.69 1.33
CA GLN A 372 11.01 -4.01 1.26
C GLN A 372 10.51 -4.32 -0.16
N SER A 373 9.79 -3.38 -0.78
CA SER A 373 9.29 -3.55 -2.15
C SER A 373 10.40 -3.72 -3.17
N ALA A 374 11.50 -2.96 -3.03
CA ALA A 374 12.67 -3.10 -3.89
C ALA A 374 13.36 -4.47 -3.77
N ARG A 375 13.30 -5.12 -2.58
CA ARG A 375 13.83 -6.47 -2.36
C ARG A 375 12.94 -7.55 -2.95
N LEU A 376 11.63 -7.36 -2.89
CA LEU A 376 10.67 -8.32 -3.43
C LEU A 376 10.74 -8.40 -4.95
N GLY A 377 11.13 -7.31 -5.63
CA GLY A 377 11.28 -7.27 -7.06
C GLY A 377 10.89 -5.93 -7.67
N ILE A 378 11.25 -5.75 -8.94
CA ILE A 378 10.99 -4.50 -9.65
C ILE A 378 9.49 -4.22 -9.82
N ASP A 379 8.69 -5.25 -10.01
CA ASP A 379 7.23 -5.15 -10.12
C ASP A 379 6.60 -4.66 -8.82
N TYR A 380 7.00 -5.17 -7.67
CA TYR A 380 6.56 -4.70 -6.35
C TYR A 380 6.98 -3.25 -6.12
N TYR A 381 8.20 -2.89 -6.51
CA TYR A 381 8.73 -1.55 -6.35
C TYR A 381 8.00 -0.52 -7.21
N LEU A 382 7.71 -0.86 -8.48
CA LEU A 382 6.93 -0.01 -9.37
C LEU A 382 5.46 0.13 -8.90
N LYS A 383 4.83 -0.95 -8.41
CA LYS A 383 3.49 -0.89 -7.79
C LYS A 383 3.46 0.01 -6.57
N PHE A 384 4.48 -0.09 -5.71
CA PHE A 384 4.63 0.78 -4.53
C PHE A 384 4.80 2.24 -4.95
N MET A 385 5.68 2.53 -5.91
CA MET A 385 5.89 3.88 -6.45
C MET A 385 4.60 4.46 -7.05
N ALA A 386 3.83 3.65 -7.78
CA ALA A 386 2.52 4.06 -8.32
C ALA A 386 1.54 4.41 -7.21
N LEU A 387 1.48 3.60 -6.14
CA LEU A 387 0.60 3.86 -4.99
C LEU A 387 0.97 5.16 -4.27
N VAL A 388 2.27 5.40 -4.02
CA VAL A 388 2.73 6.65 -3.39
C VAL A 388 2.46 7.84 -4.31
N SER A 389 2.61 7.67 -5.64
CA SER A 389 2.26 8.69 -6.64
C SER A 389 0.79 9.09 -6.58
N ILE A 390 -0.12 8.12 -6.50
CA ILE A 390 -1.56 8.36 -6.32
C ILE A 390 -1.80 9.13 -5.01
N SER A 391 -1.22 8.64 -3.91
CA SER A 391 -1.39 9.28 -2.60
C SER A 391 -0.94 10.73 -2.61
N LEU A 392 0.20 11.02 -3.23
CA LEU A 392 0.71 12.38 -3.37
C LEU A 392 -0.22 13.24 -4.25
N GLY A 393 -0.72 12.70 -5.36
CA GLY A 393 -1.68 13.38 -6.24
C GLY A 393 -2.98 13.71 -5.50
N VAL A 394 -3.54 12.75 -4.75
CA VAL A 394 -4.76 12.95 -3.97
C VAL A 394 -4.55 13.98 -2.87
N LEU A 395 -3.47 13.84 -2.07
CA LEU A 395 -3.18 14.77 -0.98
C LEU A 395 -2.98 16.20 -1.47
N ASN A 396 -2.26 16.38 -2.59
CA ASN A 396 -2.05 17.70 -3.18
C ASN A 396 -3.33 18.32 -3.76
N LEU A 397 -4.36 17.55 -4.09
CA LEU A 397 -5.66 18.08 -4.52
C LEU A 397 -6.60 18.43 -3.35
N LEU A 398 -6.25 18.06 -2.10
CA LEU A 398 -7.07 18.46 -0.95
C LEU A 398 -7.08 19.99 -0.78
N PRO A 399 -8.19 20.58 -0.35
CA PRO A 399 -8.32 22.03 -0.16
C PRO A 399 -7.58 22.50 1.12
N ILE A 400 -6.32 22.10 1.25
CA ILE A 400 -5.44 22.48 2.36
C ILE A 400 -4.52 23.61 1.86
N PRO A 401 -4.58 24.80 2.45
CA PRO A 401 -3.65 25.87 2.13
C PRO A 401 -2.19 25.38 2.19
N VAL A 402 -1.32 25.90 1.32
CA VAL A 402 0.06 25.43 1.09
C VAL A 402 0.17 24.32 0.04
N LEU A 403 -0.84 23.45 -0.11
CA LEU A 403 -0.89 22.45 -1.19
C LEU A 403 -1.56 23.04 -2.46
N ASP A 404 -1.39 22.37 -3.58
CA ASP A 404 -1.97 22.80 -4.86
C ASP A 404 -3.49 22.95 -4.79
N GLY A 405 -4.17 22.01 -4.11
CA GLY A 405 -5.60 22.06 -3.88
C GLY A 405 -6.07 23.30 -3.11
N GLY A 406 -5.23 23.81 -2.20
CA GLY A 406 -5.47 25.09 -1.51
C GLY A 406 -5.46 26.27 -2.50
N HIS A 407 -4.50 26.30 -3.43
CA HIS A 407 -4.48 27.32 -4.49
C HIS A 407 -5.68 27.17 -5.44
N LEU A 408 -6.06 25.96 -5.81
CA LEU A 408 -7.27 25.71 -6.60
C LEU A 408 -8.53 26.19 -5.87
N MET A 409 -8.63 25.97 -4.57
CA MET A 409 -9.72 26.49 -3.75
C MET A 409 -9.76 28.03 -3.79
N TYR A 410 -8.61 28.72 -3.72
CA TYR A 410 -8.57 30.19 -3.86
C TYR A 410 -9.09 30.65 -5.21
N TYR A 411 -8.78 29.95 -6.29
CA TYR A 411 -9.26 30.28 -7.62
C TYR A 411 -10.78 30.03 -7.76
N VAL A 412 -11.32 28.99 -7.15
CA VAL A 412 -12.78 28.78 -7.10
C VAL A 412 -13.45 29.94 -6.36
N ILE A 413 -12.92 30.37 -5.22
CA ILE A 413 -13.44 31.52 -4.47
C ILE A 413 -13.35 32.81 -5.31
N GLU A 414 -12.25 33.03 -6.03
CA GLU A 414 -12.07 34.18 -6.92
C GLU A 414 -13.14 34.23 -8.02
N VAL A 415 -13.43 33.08 -8.66
CA VAL A 415 -14.48 32.97 -9.69
C VAL A 415 -15.86 33.31 -9.11
N VAL A 416 -16.20 32.75 -7.95
CA VAL A 416 -17.50 32.98 -7.30
C VAL A 416 -17.65 34.42 -6.83
N ARG A 417 -16.62 35.00 -6.26
CA ARG A 417 -16.65 36.39 -5.77
C ARG A 417 -16.36 37.44 -6.82
N ARG A 418 -15.90 37.02 -8.00
CA ARG A 418 -15.44 37.88 -9.11
C ARG A 418 -14.31 38.86 -8.73
N ARG A 419 -13.58 38.56 -7.69
CA ARG A 419 -12.42 39.31 -7.22
C ARG A 419 -11.44 38.41 -6.47
N PRO A 420 -10.13 38.65 -6.57
CA PRO A 420 -9.13 37.85 -5.86
C PRO A 420 -9.29 37.98 -4.34
N LEU A 421 -8.77 36.97 -3.61
CA LEU A 421 -8.62 37.03 -2.17
C LEU A 421 -7.61 38.13 -1.78
N SER A 422 -7.82 38.78 -0.65
CA SER A 422 -6.85 39.72 -0.13
C SER A 422 -5.55 38.99 0.30
N GLU A 423 -4.41 39.66 0.18
CA GLU A 423 -3.10 39.13 0.59
C GLU A 423 -3.12 38.65 2.04
N ARG A 424 -3.71 39.45 2.94
CA ARG A 424 -3.85 39.07 4.35
C ARG A 424 -4.67 37.80 4.57
N ALA A 425 -5.74 37.58 3.78
CA ALA A 425 -6.52 36.35 3.86
C ALA A 425 -5.73 35.12 3.36
N MET A 426 -4.90 35.31 2.32
CA MET A 426 -4.01 34.25 1.84
C MET A 426 -2.91 33.92 2.85
N GLU A 427 -2.27 34.93 3.45
CA GLU A 427 -1.25 34.74 4.49
C GLU A 427 -1.79 33.99 5.71
N ILE A 428 -2.95 34.41 6.24
CA ILE A 428 -3.58 33.73 7.40
C ILE A 428 -3.90 32.28 7.03
N SER A 429 -4.48 32.05 5.87
CA SER A 429 -4.84 30.69 5.47
C SER A 429 -3.60 29.81 5.23
N GLN A 430 -2.50 30.36 4.70
CA GLN A 430 -1.23 29.65 4.60
C GLN A 430 -0.64 29.28 5.96
N GLN A 431 -0.69 30.19 6.95
CA GLN A 431 -0.26 29.90 8.33
C GLN A 431 -1.08 28.78 8.95
N VAL A 432 -2.41 28.81 8.76
CA VAL A 432 -3.31 27.72 9.23
C VAL A 432 -2.97 26.40 8.52
N GLY A 433 -2.80 26.43 7.21
CA GLY A 433 -2.45 25.22 6.44
C GLY A 433 -1.11 24.62 6.87
N LEU A 434 -0.10 25.47 7.08
CA LEU A 434 1.21 25.04 7.57
C LEU A 434 1.12 24.42 8.97
N SER A 435 0.29 25.01 9.84
CA SER A 435 0.07 24.48 11.20
C SER A 435 -0.61 23.10 11.15
N ILE A 436 -1.63 22.93 10.31
CA ILE A 436 -2.31 21.63 10.09
C ILE A 436 -1.29 20.61 9.58
N LEU A 437 -0.50 20.96 8.56
CA LEU A 437 0.49 20.07 7.97
C LEU A 437 1.55 19.66 9.02
N PHE A 438 2.02 20.61 9.84
CA PHE A 438 2.98 20.33 10.91
C PHE A 438 2.41 19.34 11.94
N VAL A 439 1.15 19.53 12.38
CA VAL A 439 0.50 18.61 13.32
C VAL A 439 0.34 17.22 12.72
N LEU A 440 -0.08 17.13 11.45
CA LEU A 440 -0.20 15.82 10.75
C LEU A 440 1.16 15.13 10.61
N MET A 441 2.21 15.87 10.26
CA MET A 441 3.58 15.33 10.16
C MET A 441 4.11 14.85 11.52
N ALA A 442 3.91 15.64 12.57
CA ALA A 442 4.31 15.25 13.93
C ALA A 442 3.59 13.98 14.38
N PHE A 443 2.29 13.88 14.08
CA PHE A 443 1.49 12.70 14.41
C PHE A 443 1.91 11.47 13.59
N ALA A 444 2.15 11.62 12.29
CA ALA A 444 2.64 10.55 11.43
C ALA A 444 4.02 10.03 11.90
N PHE A 445 4.91 10.96 12.27
CA PHE A 445 6.21 10.60 12.83
C PHE A 445 6.10 9.88 14.18
N PHE A 446 5.19 10.33 15.05
CA PHE A 446 4.89 9.64 16.31
C PHE A 446 4.39 8.22 16.08
N ASN A 447 3.48 8.02 15.11
CA ASN A 447 3.02 6.69 14.72
C ASN A 447 4.16 5.80 14.23
N ASP A 448 5.06 6.34 13.38
CA ASP A 448 6.23 5.62 12.89
C ASP A 448 7.14 5.16 14.04
N MET A 449 7.43 6.06 14.98
CA MET A 449 8.24 5.72 16.16
C MET A 449 7.57 4.65 17.01
N ASN A 450 6.27 4.77 17.24
CA ASN A 450 5.54 3.78 18.02
C ASN A 450 5.58 2.39 17.36
N ARG A 451 5.50 2.32 16.02
CA ARG A 451 5.66 1.04 15.28
C ARG A 451 7.05 0.45 15.41
N LEU A 452 8.10 1.27 15.41
CA LEU A 452 9.49 0.80 15.54
C LEU A 452 9.78 0.24 16.93
N PHE A 453 9.13 0.77 17.98
CA PHE A 453 9.39 0.37 19.36
C PHE A 453 8.41 -0.65 19.92
N SER A 454 7.23 -0.84 19.29
CA SER A 454 6.19 -1.78 19.74
C SER A 454 6.01 -3.01 18.85
N GLY A 455 6.79 -3.13 17.75
CA GLY A 455 6.74 -4.21 16.75
C GLY A 455 7.72 -5.33 16.98
#